data_9195ace77695e7ae335dff448d72d2b7
#
_entry.id   9195ace77695e7ae335dff448d72d2b7
#
_cell.length_a   1.000
_cell.length_b   1.000
_cell.length_c   1.000
_cell.angle_alpha   90.00
_cell.angle_beta   90.00
_cell.angle_gamma   90.00
#
_symmetry.space_group_name_H-M   'P 1'
#
loop_
_entity.id
_entity.type
_entity.pdbx_description
1 polymer ?
#
loop_
_entity_poly.entity_id
_entity_poly.type
_entity_poly.pdbx_seq_one_letter_code
_entity_poly.pdbx_strand_id
1 'polypeptide(L)'
;MQDNQTINKARALYYNLFANFFILSSKSENYFELIRLIKILKENPLDESSGEALENILVLLDPSSNVVLIKEFDDLFHNPTTKKIRQTASFYNEGVESGKKRVEMIEFIAKTKLRRDENSYFEYEDSIGFIFSLMAELSDLLADD
;
A
#
# COMPACT_ATOMS: atom_id res chain seq x y z
N MET A 1 -8.02 -7.62 25.91
CA MET A 1 -6.84 -6.80 25.58
C MET A 1 -5.90 -7.52 24.60
N GLN A 2 -5.43 -8.72 24.86
CA GLN A 2 -4.56 -9.48 23.91
C GLN A 2 -5.19 -9.66 22.52
N ASP A 3 -6.49 -9.80 22.42
CA ASP A 3 -7.22 -10.00 21.15
C ASP A 3 -7.17 -8.77 20.23
N ASN A 4 -7.31 -7.56 20.81
CA ASN A 4 -7.28 -6.31 20.05
C ASN A 4 -5.87 -5.98 19.51
N GLN A 5 -4.83 -6.27 20.26
CA GLN A 5 -3.45 -6.09 19.81
C GLN A 5 -3.13 -7.02 18.63
N THR A 6 -3.52 -8.28 18.70
CA THR A 6 -3.34 -9.26 17.62
C THR A 6 -4.09 -8.83 16.36
N ILE A 7 -5.33 -8.36 16.49
CA ILE A 7 -6.12 -7.86 15.36
C ILE A 7 -5.46 -6.64 14.74
N ASN A 8 -4.97 -5.69 15.53
CA ASN A 8 -4.32 -4.49 15.01
C ASN A 8 -3.00 -4.81 14.32
N LYS A 9 -2.21 -5.76 14.82
CA LYS A 9 -1.00 -6.24 14.12
C LYS A 9 -1.33 -6.91 12.79
N ALA A 10 -2.36 -7.74 12.74
CA ALA A 10 -2.81 -8.35 11.50
C ALA A 10 -3.27 -7.28 10.49
N ARG A 11 -4.03 -6.27 10.93
CA ARG A 11 -4.45 -5.13 10.09
C ARG A 11 -3.24 -4.38 9.53
N ALA A 12 -2.25 -4.07 10.38
CA ALA A 12 -1.03 -3.39 9.95
C ALA A 12 -0.30 -4.16 8.84
N LEU A 13 -0.19 -5.50 8.96
CA LEU A 13 0.44 -6.34 7.95
C LEU A 13 -0.32 -6.32 6.61
N TYR A 14 -1.66 -6.42 6.63
CA TYR A 14 -2.45 -6.36 5.39
C TYR A 14 -2.43 -4.97 4.76
N TYR A 15 -2.51 -3.90 5.54
CA TYR A 15 -2.36 -2.54 5.01
C TYR A 15 -0.97 -2.30 4.42
N ASN A 16 0.09 -2.82 5.05
CA ASN A 16 1.44 -2.77 4.49
C ASN A 16 1.54 -3.56 3.18
N LEU A 17 0.91 -4.72 3.10
CA LEU A 17 0.86 -5.48 1.85
C LEU A 17 0.25 -4.64 0.72
N PHE A 18 -0.94 -4.07 0.94
CA PHE A 18 -1.60 -3.24 -0.06
C PHE A 18 -0.81 -1.96 -0.37
N ALA A 19 -0.23 -1.31 0.64
CA ALA A 19 0.64 -0.17 0.40
C ALA A 19 1.78 -0.51 -0.56
N ASN A 20 2.47 -1.63 -0.35
CA ASN A 20 3.58 -2.04 -1.19
C ASN A 20 3.17 -2.36 -2.63
N PHE A 21 1.96 -2.83 -2.88
CA PHE A 21 1.45 -2.98 -4.25
C PHE A 21 1.23 -1.65 -4.96
N PHE A 22 0.87 -0.59 -4.24
CA PHE A 22 0.58 0.73 -4.82
C PHE A 22 1.76 1.72 -4.73
N ILE A 23 2.86 1.34 -4.07
CA ILE A 23 4.09 2.15 -3.93
C ILE A 23 5.26 1.48 -4.68
N LEU A 24 4.97 0.64 -5.64
CA LEU A 24 6.00 -0.06 -6.38
C LEU A 24 6.95 0.94 -7.09
N SER A 25 8.22 0.72 -6.91
CA SER A 25 9.28 1.48 -7.56
C SER A 25 10.31 0.54 -8.16
N SER A 26 11.16 1.06 -9.03
CA SER A 26 12.29 0.31 -9.59
C SER A 26 13.32 -0.12 -8.53
N LYS A 27 13.19 0.37 -7.30
CA LYS A 27 14.03 -0.07 -6.18
C LYS A 27 13.61 -1.47 -5.74
N SER A 28 14.55 -2.38 -5.75
CA SER A 28 14.33 -3.79 -5.40
C SER A 28 13.84 -4.03 -3.97
N GLU A 29 14.15 -3.11 -3.06
CA GLU A 29 13.80 -3.22 -1.64
C GLU A 29 12.30 -3.37 -1.40
N ASN A 30 11.48 -2.54 -2.06
CA ASN A 30 10.02 -2.60 -1.93
C ASN A 30 9.44 -3.92 -2.49
N TYR A 31 10.06 -4.46 -3.52
CA TYR A 31 9.64 -5.72 -4.11
C TYR A 31 9.94 -6.92 -3.19
N PHE A 32 11.11 -6.95 -2.58
CA PHE A 32 11.46 -8.01 -1.62
C PHE A 32 10.59 -7.93 -0.36
N GLU A 33 10.29 -6.71 0.11
CA GLU A 33 9.36 -6.52 1.22
C GLU A 33 7.95 -7.03 0.89
N LEU A 34 7.45 -6.77 -0.32
CA LEU A 34 6.18 -7.30 -0.81
C LEU A 34 6.15 -8.83 -0.73
N ILE A 35 7.17 -9.51 -1.27
CA ILE A 35 7.28 -10.97 -1.22
C ILE A 35 7.33 -11.47 0.23
N ARG A 36 8.09 -10.80 1.09
CA ARG A 36 8.20 -11.15 2.51
C ARG A 36 6.84 -11.07 3.22
N LEU A 37 6.10 -10.00 3.01
CA LEU A 37 4.77 -9.81 3.60
C LEU A 37 3.78 -10.88 3.13
N ILE A 38 3.77 -11.20 1.84
CA ILE A 38 2.89 -12.25 1.29
C ILE A 38 3.19 -13.60 1.95
N LYS A 39 4.46 -13.96 2.11
CA LYS A 39 4.87 -15.21 2.77
C LYS A 39 4.41 -15.27 4.23
N ILE A 40 4.58 -14.19 5.00
CA ILE A 40 4.13 -14.12 6.40
C ILE A 40 2.62 -14.28 6.49
N LEU A 41 1.87 -13.55 5.67
CA LEU A 41 0.41 -13.59 5.69
C LEU A 41 -0.15 -14.92 5.22
N LYS A 42 0.53 -15.60 4.28
CA LYS A 42 0.18 -16.95 3.83
C LYS A 42 0.31 -17.99 4.94
N GLU A 43 1.29 -17.86 5.84
CA GLU A 43 1.45 -18.78 6.98
C GLU A 43 0.29 -18.68 7.97
N ASN A 44 -0.35 -17.51 8.07
CA ASN A 44 -1.49 -17.25 8.95
C ASN A 44 -2.55 -16.41 8.21
N PRO A 45 -3.23 -16.98 7.21
CA PRO A 45 -4.23 -16.25 6.42
C PRO A 45 -5.49 -15.95 7.25
N LEU A 46 -6.29 -14.96 6.81
CA LEU A 46 -7.57 -14.63 7.44
C LEU A 46 -8.58 -15.76 7.30
N ASP A 47 -8.56 -16.42 6.15
CA ASP A 47 -9.40 -17.57 5.80
C ASP A 47 -8.73 -18.37 4.66
N GLU A 48 -9.34 -19.48 4.28
CA GLU A 48 -8.84 -20.36 3.22
C GLU A 48 -8.72 -19.62 1.88
N SER A 49 -9.71 -18.80 1.51
CA SER A 49 -9.72 -18.04 0.26
C SER A 49 -8.59 -17.03 0.17
N SER A 50 -8.31 -16.32 1.27
CA SER A 50 -7.19 -15.39 1.33
C SER A 50 -5.83 -16.11 1.26
N GLY A 51 -5.74 -17.30 1.86
CA GLY A 51 -4.54 -18.15 1.75
C GLY A 51 -4.27 -18.61 0.32
N GLU A 52 -5.30 -19.06 -0.39
CA GLU A 52 -5.20 -19.44 -1.81
C GLU A 52 -4.83 -18.23 -2.69
N ALA A 53 -5.43 -17.06 -2.44
CA ALA A 53 -5.10 -15.84 -3.18
C ALA A 53 -3.65 -15.42 -3.00
N LEU A 54 -3.13 -15.46 -1.77
CA LEU A 54 -1.72 -15.16 -1.47
C LEU A 54 -0.76 -16.14 -2.16
N GLU A 55 -1.10 -17.44 -2.18
CA GLU A 55 -0.32 -18.45 -2.91
C GLU A 55 -0.29 -18.18 -4.41
N ASN A 56 -1.45 -17.89 -5.00
CA ASN A 56 -1.56 -17.57 -6.42
C ASN A 56 -0.73 -16.35 -6.79
N ILE A 57 -0.72 -15.32 -5.93
CA ILE A 57 0.13 -14.14 -6.13
C ILE A 57 1.62 -14.53 -6.10
N LEU A 58 2.05 -15.33 -5.13
CA LEU A 58 3.45 -15.77 -5.03
C LEU A 58 3.92 -16.54 -6.26
N VAL A 59 3.05 -17.37 -6.84
CA VAL A 59 3.38 -18.11 -8.08
C VAL A 59 3.62 -17.19 -9.27
N LEU A 60 2.96 -16.03 -9.30
CA LEU A 60 3.11 -15.04 -10.38
C LEU A 60 4.33 -14.14 -10.21
N LEU A 61 4.87 -14.03 -8.99
CA LEU A 61 6.01 -13.17 -8.71
C LEU A 61 7.33 -13.90 -8.94
N ASP A 62 8.23 -13.30 -9.73
CA ASP A 62 9.60 -13.80 -9.87
C ASP A 62 10.42 -13.42 -8.62
N PRO A 63 10.92 -14.37 -7.83
CA PRO A 63 11.67 -14.07 -6.61
C PRO A 63 13.01 -13.39 -6.86
N SER A 64 13.50 -13.38 -8.11
CA SER A 64 14.79 -12.81 -8.49
C SER A 64 14.70 -11.49 -9.27
N SER A 65 13.49 -11.10 -9.74
CA SER A 65 13.32 -9.93 -10.61
C SER A 65 11.96 -9.26 -10.44
N ASN A 66 11.99 -7.94 -10.32
CA ASN A 66 10.78 -7.10 -10.22
C ASN A 66 10.34 -6.52 -11.58
N VAL A 67 11.05 -6.81 -12.66
CA VAL A 67 10.89 -6.12 -13.96
C VAL A 67 9.47 -6.25 -14.51
N VAL A 68 8.88 -7.44 -14.45
CA VAL A 68 7.54 -7.69 -14.99
C VAL A 68 6.48 -6.92 -14.19
N LEU A 69 6.55 -6.98 -12.87
CA LEU A 69 5.58 -6.29 -12.00
C LEU A 69 5.71 -4.77 -12.09
N ILE A 70 6.92 -4.24 -12.16
CA ILE A 70 7.16 -2.80 -12.34
C ILE A 70 6.62 -2.33 -13.68
N LYS A 71 6.85 -3.10 -14.75
CA LYS A 71 6.32 -2.76 -16.07
C LYS A 71 4.79 -2.71 -16.07
N GLU A 72 4.14 -3.71 -15.48
CA GLU A 72 2.67 -3.75 -15.36
C GLU A 72 2.15 -2.57 -14.53
N PHE A 73 2.79 -2.26 -13.41
CA PHE A 73 2.46 -1.11 -12.58
C PHE A 73 2.55 0.22 -13.36
N ASP A 74 3.65 0.41 -14.09
CA ASP A 74 3.84 1.62 -14.91
C ASP A 74 2.82 1.70 -16.05
N ASP A 75 2.51 0.59 -16.72
CA ASP A 75 1.50 0.53 -17.78
C ASP A 75 0.10 0.89 -17.25
N LEU A 76 -0.25 0.50 -16.03
CA LEU A 76 -1.55 0.78 -15.41
C LEU A 76 -1.67 2.22 -14.87
N PHE A 77 -0.62 2.70 -14.21
CA PHE A 77 -0.71 3.92 -13.41
C PHE A 77 0.05 5.12 -13.99
N HIS A 78 1.11 4.90 -14.76
CA HIS A 78 2.01 5.96 -15.20
C HIS A 78 2.07 6.16 -16.72
N ASN A 79 1.61 5.21 -17.52
CA ASN A 79 1.75 5.27 -18.98
C ASN A 79 1.01 6.50 -19.56
N PRO A 80 1.71 7.43 -20.23
CA PRO A 80 1.09 8.63 -20.79
C PRO A 80 0.28 8.36 -22.07
N THR A 81 0.49 7.21 -22.73
CA THR A 81 -0.12 6.90 -24.02
C THR A 81 -1.42 6.11 -23.90
N THR A 82 -1.72 5.56 -22.75
CA THR A 82 -2.94 4.81 -22.46
C THR A 82 -3.78 5.51 -21.38
N LYS A 83 -5.05 5.12 -21.27
CA LYS A 83 -5.90 5.60 -20.19
C LYS A 83 -5.42 5.00 -18.88
N LYS A 84 -4.60 5.75 -18.14
CA LYS A 84 -4.08 5.30 -16.85
C LYS A 84 -5.15 5.30 -15.77
N ILE A 85 -5.01 4.38 -14.82
CA ILE A 85 -5.81 4.35 -13.59
C ILE A 85 -5.28 5.43 -12.64
N ARG A 86 -6.16 6.30 -12.15
CA ARG A 86 -5.80 7.33 -11.18
C ARG A 86 -5.78 6.74 -9.77
N GLN A 87 -4.89 7.24 -8.93
CA GLN A 87 -4.68 6.71 -7.59
C GLN A 87 -5.15 7.65 -6.46
N THR A 88 -5.61 8.86 -6.79
CA THR A 88 -5.93 9.89 -5.79
C THR A 88 -7.44 10.00 -5.53
N ALA A 89 -7.83 10.20 -4.28
CA ALA A 89 -9.21 10.46 -3.90
C ALA A 89 -9.74 11.75 -4.52
N SER A 90 -8.92 12.79 -4.65
CA SER A 90 -9.29 14.06 -5.30
C SER A 90 -9.75 13.83 -6.73
N PHE A 91 -9.08 12.98 -7.51
CA PHE A 91 -9.48 12.71 -8.88
C PHE A 91 -10.90 12.12 -8.96
N TYR A 92 -11.20 11.12 -8.13
CA TYR A 92 -12.50 10.45 -8.16
C TYR A 92 -13.64 11.29 -7.58
N ASN A 93 -13.34 12.21 -6.67
CA ASN A 93 -14.34 13.09 -6.07
C ASN A 93 -14.54 14.41 -6.84
N GLU A 94 -13.46 14.94 -7.45
CA GLU A 94 -13.43 16.31 -7.95
C GLU A 94 -12.90 16.43 -9.39
N GLY A 95 -12.40 15.33 -9.97
CA GLY A 95 -11.82 15.30 -11.32
C GLY A 95 -10.44 15.94 -11.43
N VAL A 96 -9.78 16.25 -10.31
CA VAL A 96 -8.46 16.88 -10.25
C VAL A 96 -7.50 16.07 -9.40
N GLU A 97 -6.21 16.08 -9.72
CA GLU A 97 -5.20 15.28 -9.01
C GLU A 97 -4.83 15.80 -7.61
N SER A 98 -5.01 17.06 -7.35
CA SER A 98 -4.65 17.70 -6.07
C SER A 98 -5.77 18.64 -5.65
N GLY A 99 -6.88 18.06 -5.21
CA GLY A 99 -8.08 18.79 -4.82
C GLY A 99 -8.28 18.83 -3.31
N LYS A 100 -9.52 19.04 -2.92
CA LYS A 100 -9.96 19.18 -1.52
C LYS A 100 -9.64 17.92 -0.69
N LYS A 101 -9.78 16.72 -1.29
CA LYS A 101 -9.47 15.47 -0.57
C LYS A 101 -8.00 15.37 -0.15
N ARG A 102 -7.08 15.90 -0.95
CA ARG A 102 -5.69 16.01 -0.54
C ARG A 102 -5.52 16.95 0.65
N VAL A 103 -6.18 18.12 0.62
CA VAL A 103 -6.12 19.08 1.74
C VAL A 103 -6.67 18.45 3.03
N GLU A 104 -7.83 17.78 2.97
CA GLU A 104 -8.42 17.07 4.10
C GLU A 104 -7.45 16.01 4.67
N MET A 105 -6.73 15.30 3.81
CA MET A 105 -5.75 14.31 4.24
C MET A 105 -4.53 14.95 4.89
N ILE A 106 -4.01 16.06 4.36
CA ILE A 106 -2.92 16.82 4.97
C ILE A 106 -3.33 17.32 6.36
N GLU A 107 -4.53 17.84 6.51
CA GLU A 107 -5.06 18.31 7.80
C GLU A 107 -5.22 17.14 8.80
N PHE A 108 -5.63 15.97 8.32
CA PHE A 108 -5.71 14.77 9.15
C PHE A 108 -4.33 14.34 9.64
N ILE A 109 -3.36 14.22 8.73
CA ILE A 109 -1.98 13.83 9.04
C ILE A 109 -1.33 14.82 10.01
N ALA A 110 -1.62 16.11 9.89
CA ALA A 110 -1.09 17.16 10.78
C ALA A 110 -1.47 16.94 12.25
N LYS A 111 -2.58 16.22 12.52
CA LYS A 111 -3.00 15.84 13.89
C LYS A 111 -2.23 14.64 14.45
N THR A 112 -1.45 13.96 13.64
CA THR A 112 -0.63 12.81 14.00
C THR A 112 0.85 13.21 14.06
N LYS A 113 1.70 12.29 14.51
CA LYS A 113 3.17 12.43 14.44
C LYS A 113 3.73 11.99 13.07
N LEU A 114 2.88 11.42 12.21
CA LEU A 114 3.28 10.89 10.91
C LEU A 114 3.40 12.02 9.88
N ARG A 115 4.32 11.86 8.95
CA ARG A 115 4.52 12.78 7.82
C ARG A 115 4.87 11.98 6.57
N ARG A 116 4.47 12.49 5.41
CA ARG A 116 4.93 11.93 4.13
C ARG A 116 6.42 12.24 3.95
N ASP A 117 7.20 11.22 3.65
CA ASP A 117 8.59 11.42 3.23
C ASP A 117 8.62 11.74 1.72
N GLU A 118 8.78 13.01 1.40
CA GLU A 118 8.79 13.51 0.03
C GLU A 118 9.98 13.00 -0.80
N ASN A 119 11.02 12.51 -0.16
CA ASN A 119 12.19 11.95 -0.85
C ASN A 119 11.98 10.49 -1.28
N SER A 120 11.13 9.78 -0.56
CA SER A 120 10.87 8.34 -0.79
C SER A 120 9.53 8.08 -1.47
N TYR A 121 8.57 9.01 -1.35
CA TYR A 121 7.22 8.86 -1.86
C TYR A 121 6.75 10.10 -2.61
N PHE A 122 6.59 9.95 -3.92
CA PHE A 122 6.29 11.07 -4.83
C PHE A 122 4.79 11.32 -5.06
N GLU A 123 3.94 10.35 -4.71
CA GLU A 123 2.50 10.51 -4.86
C GLU A 123 1.92 11.44 -3.77
N TYR A 124 0.70 11.93 -4.02
CA TYR A 124 0.03 12.83 -3.08
C TYR A 124 -0.50 12.09 -1.84
N GLU A 125 -0.76 12.83 -0.78
CA GLU A 125 -1.21 12.33 0.52
C GLU A 125 -2.56 11.62 0.45
N ASP A 126 -3.39 11.90 -0.55
CA ASP A 126 -4.68 11.26 -0.80
C ASP A 126 -4.59 10.12 -1.83
N SER A 127 -3.39 9.67 -2.18
CA SER A 127 -3.19 8.47 -3.01
C SER A 127 -3.47 7.19 -2.22
N ILE A 128 -3.97 6.17 -2.91
CA ILE A 128 -4.33 4.89 -2.27
C ILE A 128 -3.15 4.23 -1.57
N GLY A 129 -1.96 4.27 -2.16
CA GLY A 129 -0.76 3.70 -1.55
C GLY A 129 -0.37 4.42 -0.27
N PHE A 130 -0.42 5.75 -0.25
CA PHE A 130 -0.15 6.54 0.96
C PHE A 130 -1.19 6.29 2.05
N ILE A 131 -2.47 6.22 1.69
CA ILE A 131 -3.55 5.92 2.64
C ILE A 131 -3.34 4.55 3.30
N PHE A 132 -3.00 3.51 2.53
CA PHE A 132 -2.69 2.21 3.11
C PHE A 132 -1.45 2.23 4.02
N SER A 133 -0.39 2.94 3.64
CA SER A 133 0.77 3.13 4.52
C SER A 133 0.41 3.81 5.84
N LEU A 134 -0.39 4.87 5.77
CA LEU A 134 -0.86 5.59 6.97
C LEU A 134 -1.71 4.68 7.87
N MET A 135 -2.60 3.89 7.29
CA MET A 135 -3.43 2.94 8.04
C MET A 135 -2.60 1.84 8.68
N ALA A 136 -1.53 1.37 8.02
CA ALA A 136 -0.61 0.41 8.59
C ALA A 136 0.08 0.97 9.85
N GLU A 137 0.66 2.15 9.75
CA GLU A 137 1.33 2.82 10.88
C GLU A 137 0.38 3.09 12.06
N LEU A 138 -0.83 3.59 11.78
CA LEU A 138 -1.82 3.84 12.83
C LEU A 138 -2.29 2.54 13.50
N SER A 139 -2.42 1.45 12.73
CA SER A 139 -2.80 0.14 13.29
C SER A 139 -1.69 -0.45 14.15
N ASP A 140 -0.44 -0.25 13.76
CA ASP A 140 0.73 -0.73 14.52
C ASP A 140 0.87 0.05 15.84
N LEU A 141 0.72 1.38 15.80
CA LEU A 141 0.69 2.21 17.02
C LEU A 141 -0.41 1.79 17.99
N LEU A 142 -1.61 1.43 17.50
CA LEU A 142 -2.70 0.93 18.34
C LEU A 142 -2.45 -0.48 18.88
N ALA A 143 -1.54 -1.22 18.31
CA ALA A 143 -1.16 -2.55 18.81
C ALA A 143 -0.13 -2.48 19.94
N ASP A 144 0.64 -1.39 20.00
CA ASP A 144 1.67 -1.18 21.02
C ASP A 144 1.15 -0.46 22.28
N ASP A 145 -0.07 0.10 22.24
CA ASP A 145 -0.79 0.68 23.38
C ASP A 145 -1.56 -0.41 24.17
#